data_57d98026485eef0f0e2ac2f0c87dc805
#
_entry.id   57d98026485eef0f0e2ac2f0c87dc805
#
_cell.length_a   1.000
_cell.length_b   1.000
_cell.length_c   1.000
_cell.angle_alpha   90.00
_cell.angle_beta   90.00
_cell.angle_gamma   90.00
#
_symmetry.space_group_name_H-M   'P 1'
#
loop_
_entity.id
_entity.type
_entity.pdbx_description
1 polymer ?
#
loop_
_entity_poly.entity_id
_entity_poly.type
_entity_poly.pdbx_seq_one_letter_code
_entity_poly.pdbx_strand_id
1 'polypeptide(L)'
;MLIKHYFLAALIVLASFVAGCKTGLLGGVEAPAPQPQAPPAPIVVDGMRTSYADVVEKTSPAVVRIEADHKEKAVPQIQFPGGDDFFKQFGMPAPKQNQRPQIERGLGSGVVVDANGTILTNYHVVEGADKITVAMSDNKTYEAKVIGTDQPSDLAVIKIEATNLPFLTLGNSDSVRVGDIVLAIGNPLGIGQSVTAGIISAKGRRTGLSDGSFEDFLQTDAAINRGNSGGALVNLNGELIGINSQILSPGGASGGNIGIAFSIPSNMAKSVMDQLLKDGKVHRGQLGVNIQNITDDTAKALELKEKNGVLVSNVKTGSAADKAGVKRGDIITAINGEKIEDSNVLRNKVAGTAPGTAIKLSVVRNGKDLELTATLDEFSVGDTKKSGPDQSDDENGATPQNQSGKLGLSLQPVTPQIAKQLGLDANEGMVVTDVDQSGPAAEEGVARGDVILEINKKAVKSIADVQSALNASPEKPALLLISRRGQTIYLTVKPG
;
A
#
# COMPACT_ATOMS: atom_id res chain seq x y z
N MET A 1 36.57 -69.08 -2.81
CA MET A 1 37.75 -69.24 -1.92
C MET A 1 38.76 -68.12 -2.08
N LEU A 2 38.43 -67.00 -2.72
CA LEU A 2 39.37 -65.87 -2.97
C LEU A 2 39.11 -64.58 -2.12
N ILE A 3 38.01 -64.53 -1.37
CA ILE A 3 37.63 -63.30 -0.61
C ILE A 3 38.26 -63.23 0.79
N LYS A 4 38.77 -64.36 1.33
CA LYS A 4 39.36 -64.38 2.67
C LYS A 4 40.82 -63.86 2.75
N HIS A 5 41.51 -63.67 1.63
CA HIS A 5 42.92 -63.26 1.65
C HIS A 5 43.09 -61.75 1.59
N TYR A 6 42.13 -61.00 1.13
CA TYR A 6 42.23 -59.54 1.08
C TYR A 6 41.90 -58.83 2.42
N PHE A 7 41.15 -59.47 3.32
CA PHE A 7 40.91 -58.96 4.66
C PHE A 7 42.10 -59.05 5.60
N LEU A 8 42.99 -59.98 5.39
CA LEU A 8 44.18 -60.19 6.25
C LEU A 8 45.32 -59.23 5.89
N ALA A 9 45.41 -58.80 4.60
CA ALA A 9 46.43 -57.84 4.15
C ALA A 9 46.08 -56.42 4.58
N ALA A 10 44.78 -56.03 4.64
CA ALA A 10 44.34 -54.71 5.10
C ALA A 10 44.55 -54.53 6.64
N LEU A 11 44.48 -55.60 7.44
CA LEU A 11 44.66 -55.50 8.88
C LEU A 11 46.13 -55.32 9.27
N ILE A 12 47.08 -55.85 8.49
CA ILE A 12 48.56 -55.71 8.74
C ILE A 12 49.05 -54.32 8.40
N VAL A 13 48.50 -53.64 7.40
CA VAL A 13 48.86 -52.27 7.06
C VAL A 13 48.35 -51.28 8.09
N LEU A 14 47.21 -51.53 8.74
CA LEU A 14 46.67 -50.64 9.78
C LEU A 14 47.40 -50.76 11.12
N ALA A 15 47.99 -51.97 11.41
CA ALA A 15 48.75 -52.20 12.63
C ALA A 15 50.16 -51.58 12.61
N SER A 16 50.71 -51.32 11.40
CA SER A 16 52.05 -50.70 11.22
C SER A 16 52.03 -49.18 11.41
N PHE A 17 50.87 -48.55 11.36
CA PHE A 17 50.74 -47.07 11.49
C PHE A 17 50.54 -46.58 12.94
N VAL A 18 50.22 -47.48 13.89
CA VAL A 18 49.98 -47.15 15.30
C VAL A 18 51.25 -47.32 16.18
N ALA A 19 52.31 -47.98 15.70
CA ALA A 19 53.53 -48.27 16.48
C ALA A 19 54.66 -47.23 16.36
N GLY A 20 54.45 -46.15 15.54
CA GLY A 20 55.53 -45.19 15.23
C GLY A 20 55.47 -43.85 16.00
N CYS A 21 54.62 -43.65 16.94
CA CYS A 21 54.47 -42.38 17.66
C CYS A 21 54.69 -42.48 19.17
N LYS A 22 55.87 -43.00 19.60
CA LYS A 22 56.31 -42.77 20.98
C LYS A 22 57.86 -42.71 21.03
N THR A 23 58.41 -41.64 20.57
CA THR A 23 59.72 -41.12 21.11
C THR A 23 59.73 -39.61 20.87
N GLY A 24 59.87 -38.90 21.93
CA GLY A 24 59.72 -37.49 22.14
C GLY A 24 60.73 -36.54 21.51
N LEU A 25 60.52 -35.32 21.86
CA LEU A 25 61.31 -34.11 21.69
C LEU A 25 61.48 -33.59 20.26
N LEU A 26 60.42 -32.84 19.79
CA LEU A 26 60.67 -31.59 19.05
C LEU A 26 59.50 -30.68 19.41
N GLY A 27 59.85 -29.43 19.85
CA GLY A 27 58.87 -28.42 20.27
C GLY A 27 57.80 -28.25 19.26
N GLY A 28 56.52 -28.35 19.71
CA GLY A 28 55.34 -28.11 18.87
C GLY A 28 55.36 -26.68 18.37
N VAL A 29 55.69 -26.50 17.11
CA VAL A 29 55.29 -25.30 16.39
C VAL A 29 53.80 -25.52 16.13
N GLU A 30 52.97 -24.97 17.00
CA GLU A 30 51.51 -24.85 16.78
C GLU A 30 51.35 -24.13 15.44
N ALA A 31 50.82 -24.82 14.43
CA ALA A 31 50.47 -24.17 13.18
C ALA A 31 49.51 -23.00 13.51
N PRO A 32 49.80 -21.77 13.07
CA PRO A 32 48.94 -20.65 13.33
C PRO A 32 47.53 -21.00 12.82
N ALA A 33 46.54 -20.82 13.68
CA ALA A 33 45.12 -20.97 13.29
C ALA A 33 44.91 -20.17 12.00
N PRO A 34 44.20 -20.74 11.01
CA PRO A 34 43.89 -20.01 9.76
C PRO A 34 43.28 -18.69 10.13
N GLN A 35 43.97 -17.59 9.83
CA GLN A 35 43.40 -16.26 10.00
C GLN A 35 42.16 -16.16 9.07
N PRO A 36 41.05 -15.59 9.54
CA PRO A 36 39.90 -15.32 8.67
C PRO A 36 40.42 -14.50 7.47
N GLN A 37 40.39 -15.09 6.30
CA GLN A 37 40.73 -14.35 5.08
C GLN A 37 39.68 -13.25 4.94
N ALA A 38 40.16 -11.99 4.76
CA ALA A 38 39.27 -10.91 4.40
C ALA A 38 38.48 -11.32 3.16
N PRO A 39 37.15 -11.06 3.12
CA PRO A 39 36.33 -11.38 1.95
C PRO A 39 37.01 -10.77 0.70
N PRO A 40 37.01 -11.49 -0.43
CA PRO A 40 37.63 -10.99 -1.65
C PRO A 40 36.93 -9.70 -2.08
N ALA A 41 37.68 -8.68 -2.46
CA ALA A 41 37.15 -7.44 -2.98
C ALA A 41 36.24 -7.74 -4.18
N PRO A 42 35.13 -6.99 -4.38
CA PRO A 42 34.23 -7.21 -5.49
C PRO A 42 34.98 -7.13 -6.81
N ILE A 43 34.86 -8.17 -7.62
CA ILE A 43 35.48 -8.22 -8.95
C ILE A 43 34.73 -7.27 -9.85
N VAL A 44 35.38 -6.23 -10.33
CA VAL A 44 34.88 -5.30 -11.32
C VAL A 44 35.45 -5.70 -12.69
N VAL A 45 34.59 -6.14 -13.62
CA VAL A 45 34.98 -6.47 -14.98
C VAL A 45 34.37 -5.38 -15.90
N ASP A 46 35.21 -4.73 -16.66
CA ASP A 46 34.81 -3.62 -17.58
C ASP A 46 33.94 -2.52 -16.93
N GLY A 47 34.25 -2.19 -15.66
CA GLY A 47 33.47 -1.20 -14.90
C GLY A 47 32.14 -1.74 -14.33
N MET A 48 31.78 -2.98 -14.62
CA MET A 48 30.57 -3.62 -14.07
C MET A 48 30.88 -4.38 -12.78
N ARG A 49 30.06 -4.16 -11.76
CA ARG A 49 30.10 -4.88 -10.50
C ARG A 49 29.58 -6.30 -10.68
N THR A 50 30.36 -7.31 -10.32
CA THR A 50 29.99 -8.72 -10.51
C THR A 50 29.39 -9.37 -9.26
N SER A 51 29.44 -8.68 -8.10
CA SER A 51 28.91 -9.19 -6.84
C SER A 51 28.41 -8.06 -5.96
N TYR A 52 27.38 -8.33 -5.18
CA TYR A 52 26.81 -7.45 -4.14
C TYR A 52 27.11 -7.96 -2.72
N ALA A 53 28.01 -8.95 -2.59
CA ALA A 53 28.25 -9.61 -1.31
C ALA A 53 28.68 -8.63 -0.21
N ASP A 54 29.51 -7.64 -0.52
CA ASP A 54 29.94 -6.59 0.41
C ASP A 54 28.80 -5.71 0.92
N VAL A 55 27.83 -5.38 0.06
CA VAL A 55 26.62 -4.66 0.46
C VAL A 55 25.76 -5.53 1.36
N VAL A 56 25.59 -6.82 0.99
CA VAL A 56 24.82 -7.78 1.77
C VAL A 56 25.43 -8.00 3.16
N GLU A 57 26.74 -8.22 3.24
CA GLU A 57 27.46 -8.39 4.52
C GLU A 57 27.30 -7.18 5.45
N LYS A 58 27.30 -5.97 4.87
CA LYS A 58 27.10 -4.72 5.62
C LYS A 58 25.66 -4.54 6.10
N THR A 59 24.67 -4.92 5.31
CA THR A 59 23.27 -4.54 5.52
C THR A 59 22.41 -5.62 6.17
N SER A 60 22.65 -6.88 5.84
CA SER A 60 21.88 -8.01 6.37
C SER A 60 21.81 -8.09 7.89
N PRO A 61 22.87 -7.80 8.66
CA PRO A 61 22.81 -7.89 10.13
C PRO A 61 21.74 -7.00 10.77
N ALA A 62 21.36 -5.91 10.10
CA ALA A 62 20.34 -4.99 10.59
C ALA A 62 18.90 -5.36 10.19
N VAL A 63 18.73 -6.39 9.34
CA VAL A 63 17.39 -6.88 8.95
C VAL A 63 17.02 -8.06 9.83
N VAL A 64 15.88 -7.92 10.52
CA VAL A 64 15.42 -8.86 11.55
C VAL A 64 14.16 -9.58 11.13
N ARG A 65 13.90 -10.74 11.74
CA ARG A 65 12.62 -11.45 11.66
C ARG A 65 11.70 -10.96 12.76
N ILE A 66 10.44 -10.76 12.40
CA ILE A 66 9.37 -10.41 13.33
C ILE A 66 8.36 -11.55 13.35
N GLU A 67 8.04 -12.03 14.55
CA GLU A 67 6.97 -12.97 14.83
C GLU A 67 5.89 -12.23 15.64
N ALA A 68 4.68 -12.17 15.10
CA ALA A 68 3.52 -11.56 15.73
C ALA A 68 2.53 -12.66 16.11
N ASP A 69 2.38 -12.93 17.41
CA ASP A 69 1.47 -13.93 17.94
C ASP A 69 0.10 -13.29 18.21
N HIS A 70 -0.95 -13.87 17.61
CA HIS A 70 -2.35 -13.51 17.83
C HIS A 70 -3.05 -14.60 18.60
N LYS A 71 -3.71 -14.24 19.70
CA LYS A 71 -4.61 -15.18 20.40
C LYS A 71 -5.94 -15.20 19.66
N GLU A 72 -6.32 -16.35 19.12
CA GLU A 72 -7.67 -16.49 18.59
C GLU A 72 -8.69 -16.11 19.69
N LYS A 73 -9.50 -15.10 19.40
CA LYS A 73 -10.72 -14.87 20.18
C LYS A 73 -11.59 -16.10 19.94
N ALA A 74 -11.89 -16.84 21.01
CA ALA A 74 -12.80 -17.98 20.93
C ALA A 74 -14.04 -17.57 20.11
N VAL A 75 -14.20 -18.18 18.94
CA VAL A 75 -15.39 -17.96 18.12
C VAL A 75 -16.58 -18.41 18.98
N PRO A 76 -17.62 -17.58 19.17
CA PRO A 76 -18.81 -18.00 19.88
C PRO A 76 -19.32 -19.29 19.22
N GLN A 77 -19.36 -20.40 19.96
CA GLN A 77 -19.95 -21.61 19.44
C GLN A 77 -21.39 -21.32 19.02
N ILE A 78 -21.66 -21.46 17.73
CA ILE A 78 -23.05 -21.61 17.29
C ILE A 78 -23.50 -22.95 17.87
N GLN A 79 -24.09 -22.91 19.07
CA GLN A 79 -24.81 -24.04 19.60
C GLN A 79 -26.01 -24.28 18.67
N PHE A 80 -25.89 -25.31 17.86
CA PHE A 80 -27.09 -25.81 17.17
C PHE A 80 -28.05 -26.34 18.24
N PRO A 81 -29.26 -25.77 18.34
CA PRO A 81 -30.26 -26.32 19.25
C PRO A 81 -30.49 -27.80 18.92
N GLY A 82 -30.09 -28.70 19.84
CA GLY A 82 -30.22 -30.17 19.64
C GLY A 82 -28.93 -30.91 19.32
N GLY A 83 -27.74 -30.24 19.21
CA GLY A 83 -26.47 -30.91 18.82
C GLY A 83 -26.02 -32.01 19.77
N ASP A 84 -26.07 -31.82 21.07
CA ASP A 84 -25.67 -32.84 22.08
C ASP A 84 -26.67 -34.02 22.17
N ASP A 85 -27.94 -33.77 21.93
CA ASP A 85 -28.97 -34.81 21.96
C ASP A 85 -28.92 -35.69 20.70
N PHE A 86 -28.50 -35.12 19.55
CA PHE A 86 -28.31 -35.89 18.33
C PHE A 86 -27.22 -36.96 18.49
N PHE A 87 -26.06 -36.62 19.08
CA PHE A 87 -24.99 -37.59 19.31
C PHE A 87 -25.35 -38.64 20.36
N LYS A 88 -26.11 -38.27 21.40
CA LYS A 88 -26.62 -39.22 22.41
C LYS A 88 -27.62 -40.23 21.84
N GLN A 89 -28.48 -39.76 20.90
CA GLN A 89 -29.50 -40.60 20.28
C GLN A 89 -28.91 -41.69 19.37
N PHE A 90 -27.69 -41.46 18.83
CA PHE A 90 -26.98 -42.43 17.99
C PHE A 90 -25.86 -43.18 18.73
N GLY A 91 -25.76 -43.08 20.07
CA GLY A 91 -24.77 -43.80 20.87
C GLY A 91 -23.32 -43.46 20.57
N MET A 92 -23.08 -42.31 19.90
CA MET A 92 -21.74 -41.82 19.59
C MET A 92 -21.27 -40.87 20.69
N PRO A 93 -20.02 -41.02 21.18
CA PRO A 93 -19.46 -40.03 22.09
C PRO A 93 -19.37 -38.67 21.37
N ALA A 94 -19.93 -37.61 21.98
CA ALA A 94 -19.77 -36.28 21.48
C ALA A 94 -18.27 -35.96 21.34
N PRO A 95 -17.80 -35.39 20.22
CA PRO A 95 -16.41 -35.09 20.05
C PRO A 95 -15.98 -34.10 21.14
N LYS A 96 -15.15 -34.55 22.07
CA LYS A 96 -14.46 -33.67 23.01
C LYS A 96 -13.44 -32.88 22.20
N GLN A 97 -13.85 -31.75 21.64
CA GLN A 97 -12.91 -30.80 21.08
C GLN A 97 -12.13 -30.18 22.25
N ASN A 98 -10.97 -30.72 22.51
CA ASN A 98 -9.93 -30.03 23.27
C ASN A 98 -9.43 -28.89 22.37
N GLN A 99 -10.16 -27.78 22.33
CA GLN A 99 -9.69 -26.55 21.71
C GLN A 99 -8.60 -25.94 22.61
N ARG A 100 -7.37 -26.33 22.34
CA ARG A 100 -6.25 -25.48 22.74
C ARG A 100 -6.39 -24.21 21.89
N PRO A 101 -6.31 -22.99 22.46
CA PRO A 101 -6.30 -21.78 21.67
C PRO A 101 -5.18 -21.93 20.62
N GLN A 102 -5.53 -21.92 19.35
CA GLN A 102 -4.54 -21.90 18.29
C GLN A 102 -3.95 -20.49 18.29
N ILE A 103 -2.63 -20.41 18.40
CA ILE A 103 -1.89 -19.16 18.22
C ILE A 103 -1.64 -19.03 16.73
N GLU A 104 -2.29 -18.08 16.09
CA GLU A 104 -1.98 -17.71 14.74
C GLU A 104 -0.72 -16.84 14.75
N ARG A 105 0.31 -17.24 14.00
CA ARG A 105 1.57 -16.49 13.88
C ARG A 105 1.66 -15.74 12.57
N GLY A 106 1.68 -14.43 12.65
CA GLY A 106 2.14 -13.56 11.60
C GLY A 106 3.67 -13.59 11.52
N LEU A 107 4.22 -13.63 10.31
CA LEU A 107 5.65 -13.57 10.06
C LEU A 107 5.96 -12.41 9.12
N GLY A 108 6.96 -11.61 9.48
CA GLY A 108 7.46 -10.51 8.68
C GLY A 108 8.92 -10.21 8.98
N SER A 109 9.39 -9.14 8.39
CA SER A 109 10.73 -8.58 8.60
C SER A 109 10.67 -7.22 9.25
N GLY A 110 11.80 -6.75 9.76
CA GLY A 110 11.99 -5.38 10.24
C GLY A 110 13.39 -4.90 9.96
N VAL A 111 13.59 -3.60 10.05
CA VAL A 111 14.91 -2.96 9.87
C VAL A 111 15.28 -2.20 11.12
N VAL A 112 16.40 -2.56 11.74
CA VAL A 112 16.99 -1.80 12.84
C VAL A 112 17.53 -0.50 12.28
N VAL A 113 17.08 0.65 12.83
CA VAL A 113 17.43 1.99 12.33
C VAL A 113 18.25 2.81 13.31
N ASP A 114 18.47 2.30 14.52
CA ASP A 114 19.42 2.86 15.48
C ASP A 114 20.08 1.77 16.34
N ALA A 115 21.23 2.09 16.94
CA ALA A 115 21.98 1.15 17.78
C ALA A 115 21.27 0.75 19.07
N ASN A 116 20.18 1.41 19.44
CA ASN A 116 19.46 1.21 20.71
C ASN A 116 18.21 0.34 20.54
N GLY A 117 17.93 -0.18 19.33
CA GLY A 117 16.88 -1.15 19.09
C GLY A 117 15.54 -0.56 18.62
N THR A 118 15.57 0.59 17.97
CA THR A 118 14.40 1.09 17.21
C THR A 118 14.34 0.34 15.88
N ILE A 119 13.18 -0.20 15.56
CA ILE A 119 12.94 -1.03 14.38
C ILE A 119 11.76 -0.47 13.60
N LEU A 120 11.95 -0.27 12.30
CA LEU A 120 10.88 0.00 11.34
C LEU A 120 10.38 -1.33 10.75
N THR A 121 9.05 -1.42 10.60
CA THR A 121 8.37 -2.53 9.93
C THR A 121 7.04 -2.05 9.32
N ASN A 122 6.28 -2.94 8.69
CA ASN A 122 4.94 -2.62 8.23
C ASN A 122 3.91 -2.72 9.36
N TYR A 123 2.84 -1.92 9.26
CA TYR A 123 1.70 -1.98 10.16
C TYR A 123 1.04 -3.36 10.12
N HIS A 124 0.76 -3.90 8.92
CA HIS A 124 0.12 -5.21 8.76
C HIS A 124 0.92 -6.38 9.35
N VAL A 125 2.23 -6.23 9.60
CA VAL A 125 3.07 -7.25 10.27
C VAL A 125 2.78 -7.33 11.77
N VAL A 126 2.41 -6.21 12.39
CA VAL A 126 2.22 -6.10 13.85
C VAL A 126 0.77 -5.85 14.26
N GLU A 127 -0.14 -5.69 13.28
CA GLU A 127 -1.55 -5.38 13.52
C GLU A 127 -2.21 -6.42 14.41
N GLY A 128 -2.80 -5.98 15.53
CA GLY A 128 -3.55 -6.85 16.43
C GLY A 128 -2.73 -7.91 17.18
N ALA A 129 -1.40 -7.87 17.12
CA ALA A 129 -0.54 -8.82 17.82
C ALA A 129 -0.62 -8.63 19.34
N ASP A 130 -0.83 -9.72 20.08
CA ASP A 130 -0.75 -9.75 21.55
C ASP A 130 0.70 -9.76 22.04
N LYS A 131 1.61 -10.35 21.25
CA LYS A 131 3.03 -10.45 21.52
C LYS A 131 3.84 -10.36 20.24
N ILE A 132 4.91 -9.57 20.29
CA ILE A 132 5.85 -9.43 19.19
C ILE A 132 7.22 -9.91 19.64
N THR A 133 7.81 -10.82 18.88
CA THR A 133 9.17 -11.32 19.09
C THR A 133 10.03 -10.96 17.90
N VAL A 134 11.21 -10.38 18.16
CA VAL A 134 12.19 -10.02 17.16
C VAL A 134 13.37 -10.99 17.25
N ALA A 135 13.73 -11.64 16.15
CA ALA A 135 14.93 -12.47 16.05
C ALA A 135 15.97 -11.80 15.16
N MET A 136 17.15 -11.58 15.73
CA MET A 136 18.31 -11.02 15.04
C MET A 136 18.99 -12.07 14.14
N SER A 137 19.91 -11.62 13.30
CA SER A 137 20.70 -12.49 12.41
C SER A 137 21.61 -13.48 13.17
N ASP A 138 22.01 -13.16 14.41
CA ASP A 138 22.79 -14.02 15.32
C ASP A 138 21.91 -14.97 16.15
N ASN A 139 20.62 -15.11 15.80
CA ASN A 139 19.61 -15.92 16.49
C ASN A 139 19.24 -15.47 17.91
N LYS A 140 19.72 -14.32 18.38
CA LYS A 140 19.20 -13.73 19.62
C LYS A 140 17.78 -13.24 19.40
N THR A 141 16.92 -13.48 20.38
CA THR A 141 15.51 -13.08 20.35
C THR A 141 15.22 -12.08 21.44
N TYR A 142 14.38 -11.10 21.11
CA TYR A 142 13.94 -10.04 22.00
C TYR A 142 12.43 -9.90 21.93
N GLU A 143 11.79 -9.60 23.04
CA GLU A 143 10.43 -9.14 23.06
C GLU A 143 10.39 -7.67 22.66
N ALA A 144 9.49 -7.30 21.74
CA ALA A 144 9.36 -5.95 21.24
C ALA A 144 8.09 -5.28 21.74
N LYS A 145 8.18 -3.97 21.96
CA LYS A 145 7.04 -3.09 22.29
C LYS A 145 6.70 -2.25 21.07
N VAL A 146 5.42 -2.12 20.75
CA VAL A 146 4.95 -1.18 19.73
C VAL A 146 5.03 0.24 20.33
N ILE A 147 5.80 1.11 19.67
CA ILE A 147 5.90 2.54 20.03
C ILE A 147 4.74 3.29 19.39
N GLY A 148 4.44 2.98 18.13
CA GLY A 148 3.33 3.55 17.41
C GLY A 148 3.14 2.89 16.04
N THR A 149 1.94 3.07 15.51
CA THR A 149 1.55 2.52 14.20
C THR A 149 0.86 3.57 13.36
N ASP A 150 0.98 3.44 12.06
CA ASP A 150 0.31 4.27 11.09
C ASP A 150 -0.26 3.40 9.96
N GLN A 151 -1.52 3.03 10.11
CA GLN A 151 -2.23 2.22 9.13
C GLN A 151 -2.27 2.86 7.73
N PRO A 152 -2.52 4.19 7.57
CA PRO A 152 -2.61 4.80 6.24
C PRO A 152 -1.32 4.74 5.42
N SER A 153 -0.13 4.66 6.03
CA SER A 153 1.15 4.47 5.33
C SER A 153 1.69 3.05 5.44
N ASP A 154 0.98 2.13 6.10
CA ASP A 154 1.41 0.76 6.38
C ASP A 154 2.77 0.69 7.08
N LEU A 155 3.00 1.57 8.08
CA LEU A 155 4.24 1.62 8.86
C LEU A 155 3.99 1.42 10.35
N ALA A 156 4.96 0.80 11.02
CA ALA A 156 5.01 0.66 12.46
C ALA A 156 6.44 0.86 12.97
N VAL A 157 6.56 1.42 14.17
CA VAL A 157 7.80 1.51 14.94
C VAL A 157 7.69 0.61 16.15
N ILE A 158 8.61 -0.32 16.28
CA ILE A 158 8.71 -1.19 17.46
C ILE A 158 10.07 -1.00 18.12
N LYS A 159 10.17 -1.34 19.39
CA LYS A 159 11.35 -1.16 20.23
C LYS A 159 11.73 -2.45 20.94
N ILE A 160 13.00 -2.83 20.87
CA ILE A 160 13.59 -3.88 21.69
C ILE A 160 14.59 -3.29 22.70
N GLU A 161 14.73 -3.95 23.84
CA GLU A 161 15.67 -3.54 24.91
C GLU A 161 17.05 -4.18 24.62
N ALA A 162 17.82 -3.53 23.73
CA ALA A 162 19.16 -3.94 23.36
C ALA A 162 19.98 -2.72 22.93
N THR A 163 21.32 -2.86 23.02
CA THR A 163 22.26 -1.78 22.67
C THR A 163 23.38 -2.32 21.77
N ASN A 164 24.08 -1.41 21.10
CA ASN A 164 25.17 -1.73 20.17
C ASN A 164 24.74 -2.67 19.03
N LEU A 165 23.49 -2.51 18.58
CA LEU A 165 22.95 -3.29 17.47
C LEU A 165 23.48 -2.80 16.12
N PRO A 166 23.67 -3.70 15.15
CA PRO A 166 23.84 -3.30 13.76
C PRO A 166 22.57 -2.60 13.28
N PHE A 167 22.71 -1.48 12.56
CA PHE A 167 21.60 -0.70 12.06
C PHE A 167 21.87 -0.16 10.65
N LEU A 168 20.81 0.18 9.91
CA LEU A 168 20.89 0.85 8.62
C LEU A 168 20.64 2.34 8.76
N THR A 169 21.43 3.13 8.06
CA THR A 169 21.17 4.55 7.89
C THR A 169 20.10 4.77 6.81
N LEU A 170 19.14 5.66 7.06
CA LEU A 170 18.16 6.04 6.06
C LEU A 170 18.84 6.91 4.99
N GLY A 171 18.79 6.45 3.73
CA GLY A 171 19.17 7.21 2.55
C GLY A 171 18.07 8.15 2.10
N ASN A 172 18.37 9.00 1.12
CA ASN A 172 17.39 9.93 0.54
C ASN A 172 16.66 9.28 -0.64
N SER A 173 15.42 8.85 -0.43
CA SER A 173 14.59 8.23 -1.48
C SER A 173 14.19 9.18 -2.61
N ASP A 174 14.24 10.52 -2.40
CA ASP A 174 13.90 11.47 -3.46
C ASP A 174 14.99 11.51 -4.53
N SER A 175 16.26 11.24 -4.15
CA SER A 175 17.39 11.20 -5.07
C SER A 175 17.47 9.93 -5.92
N VAL A 176 16.68 8.91 -5.58
CA VAL A 176 16.65 7.63 -6.30
C VAL A 176 16.03 7.81 -7.69
N ARG A 177 16.60 7.16 -8.70
CA ARG A 177 16.16 7.25 -10.09
C ARG A 177 15.68 5.89 -10.60
N VAL A 178 14.79 5.92 -11.55
CA VAL A 178 14.41 4.73 -12.31
C VAL A 178 15.66 4.17 -13.02
N GLY A 179 15.91 2.87 -12.86
CA GLY A 179 17.11 2.18 -13.35
C GLY A 179 18.22 2.01 -12.31
N ASP A 180 18.16 2.67 -11.16
CA ASP A 180 19.14 2.46 -10.09
C ASP A 180 19.02 1.04 -9.52
N ILE A 181 20.17 0.35 -9.35
CA ILE A 181 20.22 -1.02 -8.79
C ILE A 181 19.91 -0.98 -7.31
N VAL A 182 19.09 -1.93 -6.86
CA VAL A 182 18.68 -2.07 -5.46
C VAL A 182 18.68 -3.53 -5.02
N LEU A 183 18.81 -3.74 -3.71
CA LEU A 183 18.72 -5.04 -3.08
C LEU A 183 17.51 -5.02 -2.10
N ALA A 184 16.61 -5.99 -2.25
CA ALA A 184 15.56 -6.23 -1.28
C ALA A 184 16.02 -7.34 -0.32
N ILE A 185 15.99 -7.03 0.99
CA ILE A 185 16.47 -7.92 2.05
C ILE A 185 15.32 -8.16 3.02
N GLY A 186 15.08 -9.43 3.32
CA GLY A 186 14.11 -9.86 4.32
C GLY A 186 14.55 -11.12 5.04
N ASN A 187 13.78 -11.55 6.04
CA ASN A 187 14.00 -12.78 6.78
C ASN A 187 12.71 -13.63 6.79
N PRO A 188 12.31 -14.16 5.62
CA PRO A 188 11.06 -14.87 5.47
C PRO A 188 11.08 -16.22 6.17
N LEU A 189 9.93 -16.64 6.75
CA LEU A 189 9.61 -18.00 7.18
C LEU A 189 10.61 -18.67 8.16
N GLY A 190 11.56 -17.93 8.72
CA GLY A 190 12.55 -18.51 9.66
C GLY A 190 13.56 -19.48 9.03
N ILE A 191 13.62 -19.55 7.70
CA ILE A 191 14.61 -20.38 6.97
C ILE A 191 15.94 -19.65 6.74
N GLY A 192 16.05 -18.40 7.23
CA GLY A 192 17.20 -17.53 7.05
C GLY A 192 16.88 -16.28 6.23
N GLN A 193 17.86 -15.39 6.16
CA GLN A 193 17.74 -14.16 5.37
C GLN A 193 17.72 -14.47 3.88
N SER A 194 16.90 -13.71 3.14
CA SER A 194 16.84 -13.76 1.68
C SER A 194 17.17 -12.40 1.12
N VAL A 195 18.01 -12.37 0.09
CA VAL A 195 18.40 -11.17 -0.64
C VAL A 195 18.07 -11.36 -2.11
N THR A 196 17.39 -10.38 -2.67
CA THR A 196 17.11 -10.34 -4.11
C THR A 196 17.60 -9.02 -4.69
N ALA A 197 18.06 -9.03 -5.93
CA ALA A 197 18.54 -7.85 -6.65
C ALA A 197 17.57 -7.48 -7.78
N GLY A 198 17.45 -6.20 -8.03
CA GLY A 198 16.67 -5.64 -9.13
C GLY A 198 17.00 -4.17 -9.31
N ILE A 199 16.09 -3.44 -9.96
CA ILE A 199 16.19 -2.00 -10.17
C ILE A 199 14.96 -1.28 -9.65
N ILE A 200 15.05 0.02 -9.50
CA ILE A 200 13.87 0.88 -9.37
C ILE A 200 13.20 0.93 -10.74
N SER A 201 11.99 0.37 -10.83
CA SER A 201 11.21 0.31 -12.07
C SER A 201 10.34 1.55 -12.26
N ALA A 202 9.87 2.16 -11.16
CA ALA A 202 9.08 3.41 -11.16
C ALA A 202 9.08 4.06 -9.77
N LYS A 203 8.64 5.32 -9.71
CA LYS A 203 8.44 6.11 -8.48
C LYS A 203 7.01 6.63 -8.44
N GLY A 204 6.54 7.03 -7.25
CA GLY A 204 5.22 7.66 -7.09
C GLY A 204 4.04 6.72 -7.35
N ARG A 205 4.23 5.40 -7.23
CA ARG A 205 3.19 4.44 -7.54
C ARG A 205 2.13 4.37 -6.44
N ARG A 206 0.89 4.22 -6.91
CA ARG A 206 -0.27 3.91 -6.08
C ARG A 206 -0.89 2.60 -6.57
N THR A 207 -1.13 1.69 -5.64
CA THR A 207 -1.73 0.39 -5.97
C THR A 207 -3.25 0.42 -5.96
N GLY A 208 -3.83 1.31 -5.14
CA GLY A 208 -5.28 1.40 -4.95
C GLY A 208 -5.87 0.19 -4.21
N LEU A 209 -5.03 -0.65 -3.62
CA LEU A 209 -5.47 -1.85 -2.89
C LEU A 209 -6.05 -1.52 -1.51
N SER A 210 -5.75 -0.33 -0.99
CA SER A 210 -6.23 0.11 0.33
C SER A 210 -6.90 1.49 0.20
N ASP A 211 -8.20 1.56 0.52
CA ASP A 211 -8.93 2.82 0.58
C ASP A 211 -8.40 3.71 1.70
N GLY A 212 -8.13 4.99 1.38
CA GLY A 212 -7.65 5.98 2.35
C GLY A 212 -6.15 5.92 2.64
N SER A 213 -5.39 5.04 2.00
CA SER A 213 -3.94 4.96 2.14
C SER A 213 -3.20 6.16 1.53
N PHE A 214 -2.06 6.50 2.13
CA PHE A 214 -1.10 7.46 1.60
C PHE A 214 0.05 6.70 0.96
N GLU A 215 -0.12 6.33 -0.30
CA GLU A 215 0.83 5.54 -1.08
C GLU A 215 1.69 6.45 -1.96
N ASP A 216 2.99 6.22 -1.94
CA ASP A 216 4.00 6.88 -2.79
C ASP A 216 5.13 5.90 -3.10
N PHE A 217 4.77 4.69 -3.51
CA PHE A 217 5.71 3.58 -3.56
C PHE A 217 6.84 3.76 -4.58
N LEU A 218 8.01 3.27 -4.18
CA LEU A 218 9.06 2.84 -5.10
C LEU A 218 8.66 1.46 -5.65
N GLN A 219 8.55 1.36 -6.97
CA GLN A 219 8.34 0.07 -7.63
C GLN A 219 9.70 -0.55 -7.97
N THR A 220 9.85 -1.85 -7.73
CA THR A 220 11.05 -2.62 -8.08
C THR A 220 10.68 -4.00 -8.64
N ASP A 221 11.57 -4.57 -9.45
CA ASP A 221 11.53 -5.96 -9.90
C ASP A 221 12.37 -6.90 -9.02
N ALA A 222 13.10 -6.36 -8.03
CA ALA A 222 13.69 -7.18 -6.97
C ALA A 222 12.58 -8.02 -6.32
N ALA A 223 12.75 -9.35 -6.28
CA ALA A 223 11.68 -10.24 -5.88
C ALA A 223 11.35 -10.08 -4.38
N ILE A 224 10.16 -9.56 -4.08
CA ILE A 224 9.58 -9.49 -2.75
C ILE A 224 8.51 -10.58 -2.67
N ASN A 225 8.50 -11.36 -1.60
CA ASN A 225 7.50 -12.40 -1.32
C ASN A 225 7.10 -12.34 0.16
N ARG A 226 6.14 -13.18 0.56
CA ARG A 226 5.68 -13.28 1.96
C ARG A 226 6.86 -13.46 2.93
N GLY A 227 6.89 -12.65 3.98
CA GLY A 227 7.94 -12.60 4.97
C GLY A 227 9.03 -11.55 4.70
N ASN A 228 9.16 -11.03 3.47
CA ASN A 228 10.04 -9.89 3.19
C ASN A 228 9.39 -8.54 3.55
N SER A 229 8.06 -8.50 3.75
CA SER A 229 7.34 -7.29 4.18
C SER A 229 7.92 -6.76 5.48
N GLY A 230 8.16 -5.46 5.58
CA GLY A 230 8.84 -4.78 6.67
C GLY A 230 10.38 -4.82 6.57
N GLY A 231 10.95 -5.60 5.64
CA GLY A 231 12.37 -5.65 5.37
C GLY A 231 12.91 -4.45 4.59
N ALA A 232 14.21 -4.47 4.31
CA ALA A 232 14.91 -3.35 3.70
C ALA A 232 14.92 -3.42 2.17
N LEU A 233 14.73 -2.26 1.52
CA LEU A 233 15.21 -1.99 0.17
C LEU A 233 16.43 -1.07 0.30
N VAL A 234 17.60 -1.53 -0.13
CA VAL A 234 18.85 -0.78 0.01
C VAL A 234 19.47 -0.46 -1.34
N ASN A 235 20.19 0.67 -1.41
CA ASN A 235 21.03 1.02 -2.56
C ASN A 235 22.42 0.35 -2.46
N LEU A 236 23.25 0.53 -3.47
CA LEU A 236 24.61 -0.05 -3.50
C LEU A 236 25.59 0.57 -2.50
N ASN A 237 25.25 1.67 -1.83
CA ASN A 237 26.01 2.24 -0.71
C ASN A 237 25.66 1.56 0.62
N GLY A 238 24.63 0.69 0.62
CA GLY A 238 24.08 0.05 1.82
C GLY A 238 23.21 0.99 2.65
N GLU A 239 22.61 2.01 2.03
CA GLU A 239 21.64 2.91 2.67
C GLU A 239 20.22 2.39 2.46
N LEU A 240 19.38 2.49 3.48
CA LEU A 240 17.98 2.14 3.44
C LEU A 240 17.20 3.18 2.61
N ILE A 241 16.74 2.82 1.44
CA ILE A 241 15.96 3.70 0.54
C ILE A 241 14.46 3.39 0.55
N GLY A 242 14.06 2.26 1.13
CA GLY A 242 12.64 1.90 1.28
C GLY A 242 12.42 0.75 2.23
N ILE A 243 11.15 0.61 2.68
CA ILE A 243 10.64 -0.52 3.46
C ILE A 243 9.80 -1.39 2.52
N ASN A 244 10.18 -2.64 2.33
CA ASN A 244 9.43 -3.59 1.50
C ASN A 244 8.02 -3.77 2.08
N SER A 245 6.96 -3.64 1.24
CA SER A 245 5.59 -3.69 1.74
C SER A 245 4.77 -4.76 1.02
N GLN A 246 4.48 -4.59 -0.24
CA GLN A 246 3.51 -5.42 -0.96
C GLN A 246 3.93 -5.74 -2.39
N ILE A 247 3.24 -6.70 -2.99
CA ILE A 247 3.40 -7.09 -4.39
C ILE A 247 2.07 -6.99 -5.13
N LEU A 248 2.12 -6.71 -6.43
CA LEU A 248 0.99 -6.95 -7.30
C LEU A 248 1.06 -8.40 -7.79
N SER A 249 0.02 -9.18 -7.51
CA SER A 249 -0.05 -10.58 -7.94
C SER A 249 -1.44 -10.91 -8.50
N PRO A 250 -1.54 -11.47 -9.71
CA PRO A 250 -2.83 -11.89 -10.29
C PRO A 250 -3.57 -12.94 -9.47
N GLY A 251 -2.85 -13.70 -8.62
CA GLY A 251 -3.42 -14.70 -7.70
C GLY A 251 -3.84 -14.13 -6.34
N GLY A 252 -3.89 -12.81 -6.19
CA GLY A 252 -4.18 -12.15 -4.91
C GLY A 252 -3.23 -12.61 -3.80
N ALA A 253 -3.77 -12.84 -2.59
CA ALA A 253 -2.99 -13.24 -1.42
C ALA A 253 -2.26 -14.58 -1.55
N SER A 254 -2.65 -15.44 -2.49
CA SER A 254 -2.02 -16.76 -2.74
C SER A 254 -0.98 -16.73 -3.86
N GLY A 255 -0.85 -15.63 -4.59
CA GLY A 255 0.10 -15.48 -5.69
C GLY A 255 1.52 -15.13 -5.21
N GLY A 256 2.50 -15.41 -6.08
CA GLY A 256 3.91 -14.99 -5.88
C GLY A 256 4.25 -13.72 -6.65
N ASN A 257 5.49 -13.27 -6.52
CA ASN A 257 6.05 -12.14 -7.24
C ASN A 257 6.09 -12.40 -8.75
N ILE A 258 5.66 -11.42 -9.53
CA ILE A 258 5.69 -11.42 -11.01
C ILE A 258 6.60 -10.32 -11.57
N GLY A 259 7.55 -9.80 -10.79
CA GLY A 259 8.42 -8.68 -11.17
C GLY A 259 7.80 -7.31 -10.85
N ILE A 260 6.75 -7.25 -10.03
CA ILE A 260 6.12 -6.00 -9.61
C ILE A 260 6.00 -5.99 -8.09
N ALA A 261 6.91 -5.31 -7.44
CA ALA A 261 6.97 -5.16 -6.00
C ALA A 261 7.03 -3.68 -5.61
N PHE A 262 6.58 -3.36 -4.40
CA PHE A 262 6.44 -2.00 -3.88
C PHE A 262 7.11 -1.86 -2.53
N SER A 263 7.87 -0.76 -2.38
CA SER A 263 8.49 -0.38 -1.12
C SER A 263 8.13 1.04 -0.75
N ILE A 264 7.86 1.27 0.54
CA ILE A 264 7.56 2.60 1.09
C ILE A 264 8.87 3.39 1.12
N PRO A 265 8.93 4.61 0.53
CA PRO A 265 10.16 5.41 0.46
C PRO A 265 10.74 5.74 1.84
N SER A 266 12.05 5.75 1.96
CA SER A 266 12.74 6.05 3.24
C SER A 266 12.42 7.43 3.80
N ASN A 267 12.22 8.46 2.95
CA ASN A 267 11.86 9.80 3.42
C ASN A 267 10.46 9.81 4.06
N MET A 268 9.49 9.07 3.47
CA MET A 268 8.17 8.89 4.09
C MET A 268 8.30 8.10 5.40
N ALA A 269 9.05 6.99 5.39
CA ALA A 269 9.26 6.16 6.58
C ALA A 269 9.91 6.96 7.72
N LYS A 270 10.89 7.82 7.40
CA LYS A 270 11.53 8.73 8.37
C LYS A 270 10.53 9.71 8.97
N SER A 271 9.74 10.39 8.13
CA SER A 271 8.76 11.38 8.59
C SER A 271 7.71 10.76 9.51
N VAL A 272 7.23 9.56 9.17
CA VAL A 272 6.28 8.78 9.99
C VAL A 272 6.95 8.34 11.30
N MET A 273 8.14 7.76 11.23
CA MET A 273 8.89 7.30 12.40
C MET A 273 9.14 8.42 13.40
N ASP A 274 9.62 9.58 12.93
CA ASP A 274 9.93 10.73 13.79
C ASP A 274 8.67 11.19 14.57
N GLN A 275 7.50 11.19 13.93
CA GLN A 275 6.23 11.53 14.58
C GLN A 275 5.76 10.44 15.55
N LEU A 276 5.88 9.15 15.17
CA LEU A 276 5.51 8.03 16.06
C LEU A 276 6.38 7.99 17.31
N LEU A 277 7.69 8.26 17.19
CA LEU A 277 8.61 8.33 18.32
C LEU A 277 8.30 9.53 19.25
N LYS A 278 7.88 10.64 18.68
CA LYS A 278 7.61 11.86 19.43
C LYS A 278 6.23 11.88 20.09
N ASP A 279 5.19 11.57 19.29
CA ASP A 279 3.79 11.82 19.65
C ASP A 279 2.96 10.52 19.74
N GLY A 280 3.53 9.36 19.38
CA GLY A 280 2.85 8.06 19.30
C GLY A 280 1.83 7.95 18.16
N LYS A 281 1.64 9.00 17.37
CA LYS A 281 0.71 9.07 16.24
C LYS A 281 1.23 9.99 15.15
N VAL A 282 0.70 9.81 13.94
CA VAL A 282 1.03 10.66 12.80
C VAL A 282 -0.04 11.71 12.58
N HIS A 283 0.37 12.97 12.51
CA HIS A 283 -0.47 14.11 12.22
C HIS A 283 -0.40 14.44 10.74
N ARG A 284 -1.54 14.52 10.08
CA ARG A 284 -1.62 14.81 8.63
C ARG A 284 -2.50 16.01 8.36
N GLY A 285 -2.06 16.83 7.43
CA GLY A 285 -2.90 17.91 6.91
C GLY A 285 -4.03 17.37 6.05
N GLN A 286 -5.16 18.06 6.10
CA GLN A 286 -6.34 17.78 5.28
C GLN A 286 -6.83 19.06 4.61
N LEU A 287 -7.08 19.00 3.30
CA LEU A 287 -7.64 20.14 2.55
C LEU A 287 -9.18 20.08 2.51
N GLY A 288 -9.75 18.88 2.53
CA GLY A 288 -11.20 18.64 2.51
C GLY A 288 -11.81 18.79 1.12
N VAL A 289 -11.17 18.23 0.11
CA VAL A 289 -11.64 18.16 -1.27
C VAL A 289 -11.68 16.72 -1.76
N ASN A 290 -12.65 16.41 -2.65
CA ASN A 290 -12.58 15.22 -3.50
C ASN A 290 -11.95 15.63 -4.82
N ILE A 291 -11.02 14.83 -5.30
CA ILE A 291 -10.18 15.18 -6.46
C ILE A 291 -10.11 14.04 -7.46
N GLN A 292 -9.92 14.39 -8.73
CA GLN A 292 -9.79 13.42 -9.83
C GLN A 292 -8.66 13.83 -10.77
N ASN A 293 -7.99 12.83 -11.35
CA ASN A 293 -7.02 13.06 -12.40
C ASN A 293 -7.71 13.57 -13.67
N ILE A 294 -7.01 14.39 -14.43
CA ILE A 294 -7.48 14.94 -15.69
C ILE A 294 -7.13 13.96 -16.82
N THR A 295 -8.15 13.30 -17.39
CA THR A 295 -8.00 12.45 -18.58
C THR A 295 -7.96 13.32 -19.85
N ASP A 296 -7.60 12.72 -21.00
CA ASP A 296 -7.63 13.39 -22.30
C ASP A 296 -9.01 13.95 -22.64
N ASP A 297 -10.03 13.18 -22.37
CA ASP A 297 -11.41 13.57 -22.66
C ASP A 297 -11.90 14.64 -21.67
N THR A 298 -11.50 14.55 -20.38
CA THR A 298 -11.77 15.61 -19.41
C THR A 298 -11.08 16.94 -19.80
N ALA A 299 -9.82 16.87 -20.26
CA ALA A 299 -9.10 18.06 -20.73
C ALA A 299 -9.79 18.71 -21.94
N LYS A 300 -10.25 17.91 -22.91
CA LYS A 300 -11.01 18.38 -24.07
C LYS A 300 -12.33 19.01 -23.67
N ALA A 301 -13.08 18.34 -22.76
CA ALA A 301 -14.37 18.82 -22.28
C ALA A 301 -14.26 20.12 -21.49
N LEU A 302 -13.15 20.31 -20.76
CA LEU A 302 -12.85 21.51 -19.99
C LEU A 302 -12.09 22.58 -20.78
N GLU A 303 -11.74 22.32 -22.05
CA GLU A 303 -10.96 23.20 -22.94
C GLU A 303 -9.59 23.61 -22.35
N LEU A 304 -8.94 22.65 -21.69
CA LEU A 304 -7.64 22.89 -21.06
C LEU A 304 -6.53 22.90 -22.10
N LYS A 305 -5.57 23.82 -21.94
CA LYS A 305 -4.37 23.87 -22.77
C LYS A 305 -3.36 22.77 -22.43
N GLU A 306 -3.32 22.41 -21.15
CA GLU A 306 -2.42 21.38 -20.60
C GLU A 306 -3.21 20.44 -19.69
N LYS A 307 -2.78 19.19 -19.57
CA LYS A 307 -3.39 18.17 -18.71
C LYS A 307 -2.87 18.19 -17.27
N ASN A 308 -2.06 19.20 -16.94
CA ASN A 308 -1.42 19.28 -15.62
C ASN A 308 -2.42 19.71 -14.55
N GLY A 309 -2.36 19.04 -13.41
CA GLY A 309 -3.17 19.36 -12.25
C GLY A 309 -4.27 18.35 -11.97
N VAL A 310 -5.13 18.70 -11.02
CA VAL A 310 -6.14 17.82 -10.42
C VAL A 310 -7.47 18.55 -10.39
N LEU A 311 -8.52 17.91 -10.89
CA LEU A 311 -9.88 18.45 -10.91
C LEU A 311 -10.55 18.26 -9.56
N VAL A 312 -11.07 19.33 -8.98
CA VAL A 312 -11.86 19.30 -7.72
C VAL A 312 -13.29 18.92 -8.06
N SER A 313 -13.71 17.73 -7.65
CA SER A 313 -15.09 17.24 -7.86
C SER A 313 -16.04 17.58 -6.72
N ASN A 314 -15.51 17.79 -5.50
CA ASN A 314 -16.29 18.26 -4.35
C ASN A 314 -15.42 19.03 -3.37
N VAL A 315 -16.05 19.93 -2.60
CA VAL A 315 -15.44 20.65 -1.47
C VAL A 315 -16.31 20.42 -0.25
N LYS A 316 -15.71 19.88 0.82
CA LYS A 316 -16.40 19.63 2.09
C LYS A 316 -16.68 20.97 2.77
N THR A 317 -17.95 21.25 3.07
CA THR A 317 -18.37 22.47 3.76
C THR A 317 -17.63 22.64 5.08
N GLY A 318 -17.12 23.85 5.38
CA GLY A 318 -16.37 24.19 6.56
C GLY A 318 -14.92 23.70 6.57
N SER A 319 -14.45 23.01 5.52
CA SER A 319 -13.06 22.54 5.41
C SER A 319 -12.07 23.67 5.11
N ALA A 320 -10.77 23.35 5.19
CA ALA A 320 -9.68 24.24 4.80
C ALA A 320 -9.86 24.80 3.38
N ALA A 321 -10.27 23.94 2.43
CA ALA A 321 -10.53 24.33 1.03
C ALA A 321 -11.72 25.28 0.92
N ASP A 322 -12.83 25.00 1.62
CA ASP A 322 -14.02 25.86 1.59
C ASP A 322 -13.71 27.25 2.15
N LYS A 323 -13.03 27.31 3.31
CA LYS A 323 -12.57 28.57 3.94
C LYS A 323 -11.62 29.36 3.03
N ALA A 324 -10.78 28.66 2.24
CA ALA A 324 -9.87 29.27 1.28
C ALA A 324 -10.57 29.72 -0.02
N GLY A 325 -11.84 29.37 -0.23
CA GLY A 325 -12.60 29.72 -1.40
C GLY A 325 -12.34 28.83 -2.62
N VAL A 326 -11.82 27.61 -2.41
CA VAL A 326 -11.77 26.56 -3.45
C VAL A 326 -13.19 26.16 -3.82
N LYS A 327 -13.44 25.93 -5.08
CA LYS A 327 -14.77 25.56 -5.60
C LYS A 327 -14.72 24.28 -6.41
N ARG A 328 -15.84 23.59 -6.49
CA ARG A 328 -16.04 22.49 -7.43
C ARG A 328 -15.76 22.99 -8.87
N GLY A 329 -15.08 22.17 -9.66
CA GLY A 329 -14.65 22.50 -11.01
C GLY A 329 -13.32 23.29 -11.10
N ASP A 330 -12.69 23.62 -9.96
CA ASP A 330 -11.35 24.17 -9.95
C ASP A 330 -10.34 23.09 -10.34
N ILE A 331 -9.23 23.52 -10.95
CA ILE A 331 -8.09 22.66 -11.24
C ILE A 331 -6.91 23.15 -10.40
N ILE A 332 -6.46 22.34 -9.45
CA ILE A 332 -5.28 22.65 -8.64
C ILE A 332 -4.04 22.23 -9.42
N THR A 333 -3.18 23.18 -9.76
CA THR A 333 -2.00 22.98 -10.62
C THR A 333 -0.68 23.03 -9.86
N ALA A 334 -0.63 23.68 -8.68
CA ALA A 334 0.55 23.72 -7.84
C ALA A 334 0.22 23.93 -6.36
N ILE A 335 1.11 23.47 -5.46
CA ILE A 335 1.16 23.81 -4.05
C ILE A 335 2.50 24.46 -3.74
N ASN A 336 2.50 25.64 -3.10
CA ASN A 336 3.69 26.39 -2.72
C ASN A 336 4.68 26.58 -3.89
N GLY A 337 4.16 26.71 -5.13
CA GLY A 337 4.94 26.84 -6.36
C GLY A 337 5.44 25.51 -6.96
N GLU A 338 5.27 24.38 -6.28
CA GLU A 338 5.60 23.06 -6.80
C GLU A 338 4.44 22.49 -7.62
N LYS A 339 4.71 22.08 -8.85
CA LYS A 339 3.69 21.53 -9.77
C LYS A 339 3.04 20.26 -9.21
N ILE A 340 1.75 20.13 -9.47
CA ILE A 340 0.94 18.94 -9.18
C ILE A 340 0.65 18.23 -10.51
N GLU A 341 1.14 17.02 -10.65
CA GLU A 341 0.94 16.21 -11.86
C GLU A 341 -0.33 15.38 -11.79
N ASP A 342 -0.65 14.84 -10.60
CA ASP A 342 -1.80 13.97 -10.38
C ASP A 342 -2.37 14.08 -8.94
N SER A 343 -3.48 13.37 -8.71
CA SER A 343 -4.17 13.36 -7.42
C SER A 343 -3.36 12.73 -6.28
N ASN A 344 -2.42 11.82 -6.59
CA ASN A 344 -1.58 11.19 -5.59
C ASN A 344 -0.53 12.19 -5.06
N VAL A 345 0.12 12.92 -5.97
CA VAL A 345 1.06 13.98 -5.62
C VAL A 345 0.38 15.04 -4.74
N LEU A 346 -0.82 15.51 -5.11
CA LEU A 346 -1.59 16.45 -4.31
C LEU A 346 -1.89 15.90 -2.92
N ARG A 347 -2.42 14.68 -2.84
CA ARG A 347 -2.78 14.03 -1.57
C ARG A 347 -1.57 13.89 -0.64
N ASN A 348 -0.44 13.38 -1.16
CA ASN A 348 0.76 13.14 -0.35
C ASN A 348 1.39 14.46 0.12
N LYS A 349 1.43 15.49 -0.71
CA LYS A 349 1.93 16.82 -0.30
C LYS A 349 1.06 17.45 0.80
N VAL A 350 -0.26 17.39 0.66
CA VAL A 350 -1.20 17.89 1.70
C VAL A 350 -1.04 17.08 2.99
N ALA A 351 -1.02 15.74 2.89
CA ALA A 351 -0.88 14.87 4.07
C ALA A 351 0.48 14.97 4.74
N GLY A 352 1.55 15.20 3.98
CA GLY A 352 2.90 15.41 4.51
C GLY A 352 3.11 16.79 5.15
N THR A 353 2.15 17.71 5.00
CA THR A 353 2.21 19.04 5.61
C THR A 353 1.47 19.03 6.93
N ALA A 354 2.09 19.59 7.99
CA ALA A 354 1.50 19.59 9.32
C ALA A 354 0.16 20.34 9.37
N PRO A 355 -0.84 19.86 10.14
CA PRO A 355 -2.07 20.60 10.39
C PRO A 355 -1.81 22.01 10.90
N GLY A 356 -2.69 22.96 10.57
CA GLY A 356 -2.53 24.38 10.93
C GLY A 356 -1.54 25.15 10.04
N THR A 357 -0.83 24.47 9.13
CA THR A 357 0.08 25.13 8.18
C THR A 357 -0.70 25.77 7.04
N ALA A 358 -0.36 27.02 6.70
CA ALA A 358 -0.89 27.69 5.53
C ALA A 358 -0.13 27.27 4.27
N ILE A 359 -0.85 26.84 3.25
CA ILE A 359 -0.33 26.48 1.93
C ILE A 359 -0.91 27.40 0.85
N LYS A 360 -0.10 27.69 -0.18
CA LYS A 360 -0.54 28.41 -1.36
C LYS A 360 -0.95 27.44 -2.45
N LEU A 361 -2.15 27.57 -2.96
CA LEU A 361 -2.71 26.76 -4.05
C LEU A 361 -2.75 27.61 -5.33
N SER A 362 -2.09 27.16 -6.39
CA SER A 362 -2.32 27.69 -7.73
C SER A 362 -3.50 26.94 -8.33
N VAL A 363 -4.52 27.67 -8.75
CA VAL A 363 -5.81 27.12 -9.20
C VAL A 363 -6.21 27.73 -10.53
N VAL A 364 -6.68 26.91 -11.47
CA VAL A 364 -7.32 27.39 -12.69
C VAL A 364 -8.84 27.26 -12.53
N ARG A 365 -9.54 28.40 -12.59
CA ARG A 365 -11.02 28.49 -12.53
C ARG A 365 -11.57 29.20 -13.76
N ASN A 366 -12.37 28.49 -14.56
CA ASN A 366 -12.94 29.02 -15.80
C ASN A 366 -11.88 29.67 -16.73
N GLY A 367 -10.72 29.02 -16.88
CA GLY A 367 -9.61 29.49 -17.71
C GLY A 367 -8.78 30.64 -17.14
N LYS A 368 -9.00 31.04 -15.88
CA LYS A 368 -8.26 32.11 -15.20
C LYS A 368 -7.43 31.51 -14.07
N ASP A 369 -6.18 31.93 -13.97
CA ASP A 369 -5.28 31.56 -12.89
C ASP A 369 -5.63 32.35 -11.62
N LEU A 370 -5.68 31.66 -10.49
CA LEU A 370 -5.94 32.21 -9.16
C LEU A 370 -4.92 31.64 -8.17
N GLU A 371 -4.54 32.44 -7.18
CA GLU A 371 -3.77 31.98 -6.03
C GLU A 371 -4.66 32.04 -4.79
N LEU A 372 -4.81 30.90 -4.10
CA LEU A 372 -5.61 30.76 -2.89
C LEU A 372 -4.71 30.32 -1.76
N THR A 373 -4.98 30.80 -0.52
CA THR A 373 -4.24 30.36 0.66
C THR A 373 -5.18 29.54 1.54
N ALA A 374 -4.82 28.28 1.81
CA ALA A 374 -5.58 27.37 2.68
C ALA A 374 -4.77 27.01 3.92
N THR A 375 -5.36 27.11 5.10
CA THR A 375 -4.78 26.59 6.34
C THR A 375 -5.31 25.18 6.55
N LEU A 376 -4.41 24.18 6.55
CA LEU A 376 -4.79 22.78 6.59
C LEU A 376 -5.47 22.39 7.91
N ASP A 377 -6.59 21.67 7.82
CA ASP A 377 -7.20 21.00 8.96
C ASP A 377 -6.41 19.71 9.32
N GLU A 378 -6.67 19.09 10.47
CA GLU A 378 -6.12 17.77 10.81
C GLU A 378 -6.96 16.64 10.20
N PHE A 379 -6.29 15.68 9.55
CA PHE A 379 -6.93 14.50 9.00
C PHE A 379 -7.39 13.55 10.11
N SER A 380 -8.64 13.09 10.07
CA SER A 380 -9.19 12.12 11.01
C SER A 380 -9.61 10.84 10.28
N VAL A 381 -9.11 9.69 10.71
CA VAL A 381 -9.43 8.37 10.14
C VAL A 381 -10.94 8.04 10.21
N GLY A 382 -11.68 8.71 11.10
CA GLY A 382 -13.14 8.56 11.22
C GLY A 382 -13.96 9.11 10.05
N ASP A 383 -13.39 10.03 9.27
CA ASP A 383 -14.08 10.68 8.12
C ASP A 383 -14.20 9.77 6.87
N THR A 384 -13.51 8.63 6.84
CA THR A 384 -13.51 7.68 5.70
C THR A 384 -14.52 6.54 5.84
N LYS A 385 -15.13 6.34 7.01
CA LYS A 385 -16.09 5.25 7.27
C LYS A 385 -17.50 5.58 6.83
N LYS A 386 -17.77 5.74 5.53
CA LYS A 386 -19.11 5.60 4.95
C LYS A 386 -19.05 5.32 3.44
N SER A 387 -18.49 4.18 3.06
CA SER A 387 -18.67 3.65 1.70
C SER A 387 -18.46 2.14 1.75
N GLY A 388 -19.36 1.43 2.41
CA GLY A 388 -19.47 -0.02 2.32
C GLY A 388 -20.41 -0.39 1.18
N PRO A 389 -20.17 -1.50 0.44
CA PRO A 389 -21.13 -2.01 -0.53
C PRO A 389 -22.24 -2.75 0.21
N ASP A 390 -23.44 -2.15 0.31
CA ASP A 390 -24.65 -2.88 0.60
C ASP A 390 -25.32 -3.18 -0.73
N GLN A 391 -25.21 -4.44 -1.16
CA GLN A 391 -26.05 -5.01 -2.20
C GLN A 391 -27.43 -5.25 -1.56
N SER A 392 -28.41 -4.48 -1.95
CA SER A 392 -29.82 -4.85 -1.84
C SER A 392 -30.43 -4.67 -3.22
N ASP A 393 -30.57 -5.79 -3.91
CA ASP A 393 -31.48 -5.95 -5.04
C ASP A 393 -32.89 -5.83 -4.49
N ASP A 394 -33.53 -4.68 -4.67
CA ASP A 394 -34.96 -4.54 -4.54
C ASP A 394 -35.52 -4.23 -5.93
N GLU A 395 -36.03 -5.29 -6.56
CA GLU A 395 -36.94 -5.21 -7.67
C GLU A 395 -38.27 -4.59 -7.19
N ASN A 396 -38.53 -3.35 -7.58
CA ASN A 396 -39.89 -2.84 -7.62
C ASN A 396 -40.12 -1.97 -8.88
N GLY A 397 -40.91 -2.53 -9.76
CA GLY A 397 -41.19 -2.05 -11.08
C GLY A 397 -41.92 -0.69 -11.13
N ALA A 398 -41.31 0.20 -11.88
CA ALA A 398 -42.01 1.20 -12.64
C ALA A 398 -41.51 1.09 -14.08
N THR A 399 -42.41 0.91 -15.00
CA THR A 399 -42.13 0.75 -16.44
C THR A 399 -41.35 1.96 -16.94
N PRO A 400 -40.12 1.80 -17.46
CA PRO A 400 -39.38 2.94 -17.99
C PRO A 400 -39.96 3.30 -19.35
N GLN A 401 -40.25 4.57 -19.54
CA GLN A 401 -40.32 5.12 -20.88
C GLN A 401 -38.89 5.13 -21.44
N ASN A 402 -38.61 4.14 -22.26
CA ASN A 402 -37.35 4.03 -22.98
C ASN A 402 -37.17 5.24 -23.91
N GLN A 403 -36.42 6.22 -23.48
CA GLN A 403 -35.71 7.14 -24.37
C GLN A 403 -34.21 7.01 -24.07
N SER A 404 -33.58 6.01 -24.65
CA SER A 404 -32.12 5.96 -24.75
C SER A 404 -31.69 7.09 -25.68
N GLY A 405 -31.43 8.28 -25.11
CA GLY A 405 -30.85 9.39 -25.84
C GLY A 405 -29.38 9.07 -26.25
N LYS A 406 -28.71 10.02 -26.92
CA LYS A 406 -27.31 9.93 -27.42
C LYS A 406 -26.29 9.38 -26.44
N LEU A 407 -26.62 9.28 -25.15
CA LEU A 407 -25.74 8.71 -24.11
C LEU A 407 -26.06 7.25 -23.76
N GLY A 408 -27.18 6.69 -24.25
CA GLY A 408 -27.64 5.35 -23.82
C GLY A 408 -28.17 5.32 -22.39
N LEU A 409 -28.80 6.41 -21.92
CA LEU A 409 -29.31 6.53 -20.56
C LEU A 409 -30.83 6.74 -20.55
N SER A 410 -31.50 6.07 -19.63
CA SER A 410 -32.90 6.40 -19.23
C SER A 410 -32.83 7.29 -17.98
N LEU A 411 -33.49 8.43 -18.04
CA LEU A 411 -33.39 9.47 -17.01
C LEU A 411 -34.78 9.89 -16.52
N GLN A 412 -34.88 10.17 -15.22
CA GLN A 412 -36.05 10.80 -14.63
C GLN A 412 -35.68 11.96 -13.70
N PRO A 413 -36.47 13.01 -13.54
CA PRO A 413 -36.21 14.09 -12.60
C PRO A 413 -36.15 13.57 -11.16
N VAL A 414 -35.26 14.16 -10.33
CA VAL A 414 -35.19 13.86 -8.90
C VAL A 414 -36.48 14.38 -8.22
N THR A 415 -37.25 13.47 -7.65
CA THR A 415 -38.41 13.81 -6.82
C THR A 415 -37.98 14.08 -5.36
N PRO A 416 -38.80 14.81 -4.56
CA PRO A 416 -38.47 15.03 -3.15
C PRO A 416 -38.25 13.75 -2.33
N GLN A 417 -38.91 12.64 -2.71
CA GLN A 417 -38.71 11.33 -2.07
C GLN A 417 -37.34 10.75 -2.42
N ILE A 418 -36.96 10.78 -3.70
CA ILE A 418 -35.67 10.32 -4.18
C ILE A 418 -34.54 11.18 -3.59
N ALA A 419 -34.71 12.51 -3.56
CA ALA A 419 -33.73 13.43 -2.95
C ALA A 419 -33.46 13.07 -1.50
N LYS A 420 -34.50 12.79 -0.70
CA LYS A 420 -34.38 12.40 0.70
C LYS A 420 -33.64 11.05 0.87
N GLN A 421 -33.90 10.07 0.00
CA GLN A 421 -33.22 8.77 0.03
C GLN A 421 -31.74 8.89 -0.34
N LEU A 422 -31.39 9.77 -1.28
CA LEU A 422 -30.03 9.96 -1.78
C LEU A 422 -29.26 11.07 -1.05
N GLY A 423 -29.86 11.74 -0.06
CA GLY A 423 -29.25 12.84 0.68
C GLY A 423 -28.94 14.07 -0.18
N LEU A 424 -29.77 14.32 -1.19
CA LEU A 424 -29.65 15.45 -2.12
C LEU A 424 -30.68 16.53 -1.79
N ASP A 425 -30.44 17.76 -2.28
CA ASP A 425 -31.45 18.80 -2.25
C ASP A 425 -32.60 18.47 -3.21
N ALA A 426 -33.80 18.78 -2.80
CA ALA A 426 -35.01 18.48 -3.59
C ALA A 426 -34.98 19.20 -4.94
N ASN A 427 -35.33 18.50 -6.02
CA ASN A 427 -35.38 18.97 -7.39
C ASN A 427 -34.02 19.32 -8.05
N GLU A 428 -32.92 18.74 -7.60
CA GLU A 428 -31.64 18.88 -8.25
C GLU A 428 -31.21 17.59 -8.96
N GLY A 429 -31.05 17.66 -10.28
CA GLY A 429 -30.50 16.58 -11.09
C GLY A 429 -31.54 15.64 -11.72
N MET A 430 -30.97 14.68 -12.46
CA MET A 430 -31.70 13.61 -13.16
C MET A 430 -31.17 12.25 -12.70
N VAL A 431 -32.06 11.38 -12.20
CA VAL A 431 -31.70 10.01 -11.78
C VAL A 431 -31.55 9.13 -13.00
N VAL A 432 -30.46 8.36 -13.05
CA VAL A 432 -30.26 7.30 -14.03
C VAL A 432 -31.06 6.07 -13.60
N THR A 433 -32.14 5.79 -14.32
CA THR A 433 -33.04 4.65 -14.03
C THR A 433 -32.60 3.38 -14.75
N ASP A 434 -31.94 3.54 -15.91
CA ASP A 434 -31.39 2.44 -16.68
C ASP A 434 -30.21 2.90 -17.54
N VAL A 435 -29.30 1.97 -17.86
CA VAL A 435 -28.11 2.21 -18.67
C VAL A 435 -28.02 1.13 -19.74
N ASP A 436 -27.99 1.54 -21.00
CA ASP A 436 -27.68 0.64 -22.11
C ASP A 436 -26.25 0.14 -21.99
N GLN A 437 -26.08 -1.16 -21.73
CA GLN A 437 -24.76 -1.78 -21.51
C GLN A 437 -23.85 -1.70 -22.75
N SER A 438 -24.39 -1.47 -23.91
CA SER A 438 -23.66 -1.23 -25.16
C SER A 438 -23.49 0.26 -25.47
N GLY A 439 -24.03 1.12 -24.63
CA GLY A 439 -24.05 2.57 -24.82
C GLY A 439 -22.79 3.27 -24.26
N PRO A 440 -22.48 4.48 -24.78
CA PRO A 440 -21.27 5.20 -24.42
C PRO A 440 -21.18 5.57 -22.92
N ALA A 441 -22.31 5.73 -22.23
CA ALA A 441 -22.30 6.04 -20.80
C ALA A 441 -21.92 4.82 -19.96
N ALA A 442 -22.24 3.58 -20.39
CA ALA A 442 -21.82 2.36 -19.69
C ALA A 442 -20.30 2.15 -19.78
N GLU A 443 -19.71 2.43 -20.95
CA GLU A 443 -18.25 2.33 -21.15
C GLU A 443 -17.48 3.24 -20.18
N GLU A 444 -18.04 4.40 -19.84
CA GLU A 444 -17.45 5.38 -18.92
C GLU A 444 -17.90 5.16 -17.45
N GLY A 445 -18.59 4.05 -17.20
CA GLY A 445 -18.94 3.61 -15.84
C GLY A 445 -20.09 4.36 -15.21
N VAL A 446 -21.00 4.99 -15.98
CA VAL A 446 -22.27 5.47 -15.45
C VAL A 446 -23.12 4.27 -15.05
N ALA A 447 -23.71 4.32 -13.87
CA ALA A 447 -24.49 3.22 -13.31
C ALA A 447 -25.93 3.63 -12.98
N ARG A 448 -26.83 2.64 -12.93
CA ARG A 448 -28.18 2.84 -12.40
C ARG A 448 -28.12 3.37 -10.96
N GLY A 449 -28.95 4.38 -10.65
CA GLY A 449 -28.98 5.04 -9.35
C GLY A 449 -28.06 6.27 -9.26
N ASP A 450 -27.20 6.53 -10.25
CA ASP A 450 -26.48 7.79 -10.32
C ASP A 450 -27.44 8.96 -10.52
N VAL A 451 -27.08 10.13 -10.02
CA VAL A 451 -27.80 11.36 -10.27
C VAL A 451 -26.94 12.34 -11.06
N ILE A 452 -27.32 12.63 -12.28
CA ILE A 452 -26.64 13.64 -13.11
C ILE A 452 -27.07 15.02 -12.60
N LEU A 453 -26.11 15.76 -12.04
CA LEU A 453 -26.33 17.11 -11.51
C LEU A 453 -26.08 18.19 -12.57
N GLU A 454 -25.02 18.00 -13.37
CA GLU A 454 -24.59 18.96 -14.40
C GLU A 454 -24.15 18.21 -15.65
N ILE A 455 -24.36 18.84 -16.80
CA ILE A 455 -23.76 18.45 -18.08
C ILE A 455 -23.05 19.70 -18.65
N ASN A 456 -21.75 19.58 -18.97
CA ASN A 456 -20.92 20.68 -19.48
C ASN A 456 -21.01 21.94 -18.58
N LYS A 457 -20.94 21.74 -17.25
CA LYS A 457 -21.05 22.78 -16.20
C LYS A 457 -22.43 23.50 -16.16
N LYS A 458 -23.45 22.96 -16.82
CA LYS A 458 -24.82 23.45 -16.75
C LYS A 458 -25.65 22.50 -15.91
N ALA A 459 -26.34 23.01 -14.89
CA ALA A 459 -27.25 22.22 -14.08
C ALA A 459 -28.39 21.66 -14.94
N VAL A 460 -28.78 20.40 -14.73
CA VAL A 460 -29.84 19.72 -15.46
C VAL A 460 -30.92 19.30 -14.46
N LYS A 461 -32.18 19.63 -14.79
CA LYS A 461 -33.40 19.32 -13.98
C LYS A 461 -34.48 18.66 -14.79
N SER A 462 -34.34 18.62 -16.11
CA SER A 462 -35.29 18.05 -17.05
C SER A 462 -34.55 17.37 -18.22
N ILE A 463 -35.29 16.53 -18.95
CA ILE A 463 -34.82 15.93 -20.21
C ILE A 463 -34.45 17.00 -21.25
N ALA A 464 -35.19 18.10 -21.27
CA ALA A 464 -34.91 19.21 -22.16
C ALA A 464 -33.57 19.88 -21.87
N ASP A 465 -33.23 20.04 -20.58
CA ASP A 465 -31.91 20.57 -20.17
C ASP A 465 -30.77 19.64 -20.63
N VAL A 466 -30.94 18.31 -20.45
CA VAL A 466 -29.98 17.31 -20.91
C VAL A 466 -29.75 17.41 -22.41
N GLN A 467 -30.83 17.42 -23.20
CA GLN A 467 -30.76 17.55 -24.66
C GLN A 467 -30.10 18.87 -25.08
N SER A 468 -30.48 19.98 -24.44
CA SER A 468 -29.91 21.31 -24.72
C SER A 468 -28.41 21.34 -24.41
N ALA A 469 -27.99 20.76 -23.29
CA ALA A 469 -26.57 20.73 -22.90
C ALA A 469 -25.73 19.86 -23.83
N LEU A 470 -26.25 18.73 -24.31
CA LEU A 470 -25.57 17.84 -25.26
C LEU A 470 -25.51 18.45 -26.67
N ASN A 471 -26.56 19.11 -27.12
CA ASN A 471 -26.62 19.73 -28.44
C ASN A 471 -25.76 20.99 -28.54
N ALA A 472 -25.40 21.62 -27.42
CA ALA A 472 -24.52 22.81 -27.40
C ALA A 472 -23.10 22.53 -27.86
N SER A 473 -22.60 21.28 -27.77
CA SER A 473 -21.25 20.88 -28.14
C SER A 473 -21.23 19.44 -28.65
N PRO A 474 -21.85 19.15 -29.79
CA PRO A 474 -22.08 17.76 -30.24
C PRO A 474 -20.78 17.00 -30.60
N GLU A 475 -19.73 17.73 -30.97
CA GLU A 475 -18.42 17.15 -31.37
C GLU A 475 -17.46 16.90 -30.18
N LYS A 476 -17.82 17.37 -28.97
CA LYS A 476 -16.96 17.24 -27.80
C LYS A 476 -17.52 16.17 -26.84
N PRO A 477 -16.62 15.50 -26.08
CA PRO A 477 -17.07 14.66 -24.97
C PRO A 477 -17.92 15.48 -24.00
N ALA A 478 -19.06 14.95 -23.59
CA ALA A 478 -19.93 15.57 -22.60
C ALA A 478 -19.32 15.35 -21.20
N LEU A 479 -19.09 16.43 -20.45
CA LEU A 479 -18.65 16.36 -19.06
C LEU A 479 -19.89 16.25 -18.16
N LEU A 480 -20.09 15.09 -17.54
CA LEU A 480 -21.16 14.83 -16.59
C LEU A 480 -20.65 15.00 -15.16
N LEU A 481 -21.30 15.81 -14.35
CA LEU A 481 -21.14 15.78 -12.91
C LEU A 481 -22.23 14.87 -12.36
N ILE A 482 -21.84 13.76 -11.77
CA ILE A 482 -22.79 12.82 -11.18
C ILE A 482 -22.60 12.74 -9.66
N SER A 483 -23.71 12.53 -8.94
CA SER A 483 -23.72 12.13 -7.53
C SER A 483 -23.94 10.63 -7.45
N ARG A 484 -23.03 9.91 -6.82
CA ARG A 484 -23.09 8.49 -6.55
C ARG A 484 -22.91 8.27 -5.05
N ARG A 485 -23.91 7.76 -4.36
CA ARG A 485 -23.88 7.52 -2.90
C ARG A 485 -23.40 8.73 -2.08
N GLY A 486 -23.87 9.94 -2.45
CA GLY A 486 -23.51 11.18 -1.77
C GLY A 486 -22.13 11.75 -2.10
N GLN A 487 -21.39 11.13 -3.01
CA GLN A 487 -20.11 11.65 -3.53
C GLN A 487 -20.30 12.17 -4.96
N THR A 488 -19.69 13.29 -5.28
CA THR A 488 -19.72 13.83 -6.64
C THR A 488 -18.46 13.46 -7.40
N ILE A 489 -18.63 12.98 -8.63
CA ILE A 489 -17.56 12.66 -9.58
C ILE A 489 -17.86 13.26 -10.95
N TYR A 490 -16.81 13.60 -11.69
CA TYR A 490 -16.91 13.96 -13.09
C TYR A 490 -16.63 12.74 -13.96
N LEU A 491 -17.51 12.48 -14.92
CA LEU A 491 -17.30 11.50 -15.99
C LEU A 491 -17.39 12.21 -17.34
N THR A 492 -16.62 11.75 -18.31
CA THR A 492 -16.66 12.26 -19.67
C THR A 492 -17.20 11.18 -20.59
N VAL A 493 -18.30 11.47 -21.28
CA VAL A 493 -18.98 10.53 -22.18
C VAL A 493 -18.94 11.08 -23.59
N LYS A 494 -18.48 10.29 -24.55
CA LYS A 494 -18.58 10.65 -25.98
C LYS A 494 -20.00 10.33 -26.45
N PRO A 495 -20.79 11.32 -26.91
CA PRO A 495 -22.10 11.03 -27.48
C PRO A 495 -21.95 10.12 -28.69
N GLY A 496 -22.77 9.04 -28.73
CA GLY A 496 -22.81 8.11 -29.87
C GLY A 496 -23.53 8.71 -31.08
#